data_99da0ce171dcc723fd450cae1c4df57d
#
_entry.id   99da0ce171dcc723fd450cae1c4df57d
#
_cell.length_a   1.000
_cell.length_b   1.000
_cell.length_c   1.000
_cell.angle_alpha   90.00
_cell.angle_beta   90.00
_cell.angle_gamma   90.00
#
_symmetry.space_group_name_H-M   'P 1'
#
loop_
_entity.id
_entity.type
_entity.pdbx_description
1 polymer ?
#
loop_
_entity_poly.entity_id
_entity_poly.type
_entity_poly.pdbx_seq_one_letter_code
_entity_poly.pdbx_strand_id
1 'polypeptide(L)'
;MSEVNIDANLVERGGGNLSQTEEKLVEMSNGCICCTLREDLLLQVRELATEGKFDYLLIESTGISEPLPVATTFDFRDEDGVSLSDVAKLDTMVTVVDAANLIKNYSSTDFLKDKGESLEDDERTLVDLLVEQIEFANVILLNKIDLISSEELKTVKAIISGLN
;
A
#
# COMPACT_ATOMS: atom_id res chain seq x y z
N MET A 1 -3.48 6.30 15.67
CA MET A 1 -3.65 4.92 15.17
C MET A 1 -4.74 4.25 16.01
N SER A 2 -5.73 3.60 15.42
CA SER A 2 -6.72 2.86 16.20
C SER A 2 -6.09 1.55 16.64
N GLU A 3 -6.20 1.22 17.92
CA GLU A 3 -5.73 -0.05 18.50
C GLU A 3 -6.57 -1.26 18.05
N VAL A 4 -7.54 -1.06 17.18
CA VAL A 4 -8.43 -2.11 16.67
C VAL A 4 -8.39 -2.10 15.16
N ASN A 5 -7.83 -3.14 14.57
CA ASN A 5 -7.89 -3.37 13.13
C ASN A 5 -9.32 -3.82 12.76
N ILE A 6 -10.13 -2.84 12.34
CA ILE A 6 -11.53 -3.08 11.96
C ILE A 6 -11.59 -3.90 10.67
N ASP A 7 -10.62 -3.72 9.79
CA ASP A 7 -10.59 -4.36 8.48
C ASP A 7 -10.30 -5.86 8.60
N ALA A 8 -9.37 -6.26 9.48
CA ALA A 8 -9.12 -7.66 9.78
C ALA A 8 -10.39 -8.38 10.30
N ASN A 9 -11.12 -7.74 11.22
CA ASN A 9 -12.38 -8.26 11.75
C ASN A 9 -13.51 -8.34 10.70
N LEU A 10 -13.48 -7.45 9.68
CA LEU A 10 -14.46 -7.47 8.59
C LEU A 10 -14.15 -8.60 7.59
N VAL A 11 -12.87 -8.83 7.28
CA VAL A 11 -12.43 -9.95 6.42
C VAL A 11 -12.80 -11.29 7.06
N GLU A 12 -12.55 -11.48 8.37
CA GLU A 12 -12.93 -12.69 9.08
C GLU A 12 -14.45 -12.91 9.11
N ARG A 13 -15.26 -11.85 9.14
CA ARG A 13 -16.74 -11.94 9.22
C ARG A 13 -17.42 -11.94 7.87
N GLY A 14 -16.73 -11.53 6.82
CA GLY A 14 -17.28 -11.38 5.47
C GLY A 14 -17.48 -12.69 4.71
N GLY A 15 -17.86 -13.78 5.38
CA GLY A 15 -18.12 -15.12 4.84
C GLY A 15 -19.10 -15.19 3.67
N GLY A 16 -18.80 -14.48 2.61
CA GLY A 16 -19.35 -14.69 1.29
C GLY A 16 -18.63 -15.86 0.63
N ASN A 17 -19.36 -16.80 0.06
CA ASN A 17 -19.02 -18.01 -0.68
C ASN A 17 -17.74 -17.98 -1.55
N LEU A 18 -16.62 -17.57 -0.96
CA LEU A 18 -15.30 -17.80 -1.53
C LEU A 18 -14.89 -19.21 -1.12
N SER A 19 -14.44 -20.01 -2.06
CA SER A 19 -13.87 -21.33 -1.79
C SER A 19 -12.91 -21.21 -0.60
N GLN A 20 -13.05 -22.08 0.40
CA GLN A 20 -12.20 -22.10 1.59
C GLN A 20 -10.73 -22.32 1.17
N THR A 21 -10.05 -21.24 0.87
CA THR A 21 -8.61 -21.18 0.87
C THR A 21 -8.22 -20.79 2.28
N GLU A 22 -7.29 -21.47 2.89
CA GLU A 22 -6.76 -21.05 4.19
C GLU A 22 -6.09 -19.69 4.00
N GLU A 23 -6.75 -18.63 4.46
CA GLU A 23 -6.17 -17.29 4.51
C GLU A 23 -5.41 -17.14 5.82
N LYS A 24 -4.16 -16.71 5.75
CA LYS A 24 -3.35 -16.37 6.91
C LYS A 24 -3.14 -14.87 6.91
N LEU A 25 -3.72 -14.17 7.88
CA LEU A 25 -3.48 -12.76 8.11
C LEU A 25 -2.27 -12.58 9.02
N VAL A 26 -1.32 -11.76 8.59
CA VAL A 26 -0.16 -11.36 9.38
C VAL A 26 -0.16 -9.85 9.54
N GLU A 27 -0.27 -9.36 10.76
CA GLU A 27 -0.19 -7.93 11.06
C GLU A 27 1.24 -7.56 11.44
N MET A 28 1.75 -6.49 10.83
CA MET A 28 3.04 -5.92 11.15
C MET A 28 2.82 -4.56 11.84
N SER A 29 3.10 -4.48 13.14
CA SER A 29 2.68 -3.36 13.99
C SER A 29 3.73 -2.27 14.22
N ASN A 30 4.92 -2.39 13.65
CA ASN A 30 6.04 -1.52 13.99
C ASN A 30 6.39 -0.51 12.88
N GLY A 31 5.71 0.64 12.88
CA GLY A 31 6.24 1.87 12.29
C GLY A 31 6.29 1.95 10.76
N CYS A 32 6.99 2.95 10.31
CA CYS A 32 7.22 3.29 8.91
C CYS A 32 8.06 2.23 8.17
N ILE A 33 7.71 1.89 6.92
CA ILE A 33 8.39 0.86 6.08
C ILE A 33 9.88 1.18 5.78
N CYS A 34 10.42 2.26 6.28
CA CYS A 34 11.68 2.77 5.77
C CYS A 34 12.98 2.06 6.19
N CYS A 35 13.08 1.38 7.33
CA CYS A 35 14.33 0.69 7.67
C CYS A 35 14.16 -0.59 8.49
N THR A 36 13.38 -0.57 9.57
CA THR A 36 13.22 -1.72 10.47
C THR A 36 12.24 -2.75 9.91
N LEU A 37 11.23 -2.29 9.17
CA LEU A 37 10.22 -3.15 8.54
C LEU A 37 10.74 -3.93 7.34
N ARG A 38 11.85 -3.52 6.72
CA ARG A 38 12.41 -4.26 5.58
C ARG A 38 12.85 -5.66 6.00
N GLU A 39 13.56 -5.78 7.11
CA GLU A 39 14.02 -7.08 7.62
C GLU A 39 12.85 -7.95 8.08
N ASP A 40 11.88 -7.36 8.79
CA ASP A 40 10.69 -8.06 9.23
C ASP A 40 9.85 -8.55 8.05
N LEU A 41 9.66 -7.72 7.01
CA LEU A 41 8.99 -8.11 5.78
C LEU A 41 9.71 -9.25 5.07
N LEU A 42 11.04 -9.17 4.96
CA LEU A 42 11.87 -10.22 4.38
C LEU A 42 11.67 -11.56 5.10
N LEU A 43 11.70 -11.55 6.43
CA LEU A 43 11.51 -12.75 7.25
C LEU A 43 10.10 -13.34 7.07
N GLN A 44 9.06 -12.52 7.16
CA GLN A 44 7.68 -12.96 7.06
C GLN A 44 7.35 -13.52 5.66
N VAL A 45 7.77 -12.84 4.60
CA VAL A 45 7.55 -13.35 3.23
C VAL A 45 8.27 -14.67 2.99
N ARG A 46 9.52 -14.80 3.48
CA ARG A 46 10.28 -16.07 3.40
C ARG A 46 9.60 -17.20 4.17
N GLU A 47 9.09 -16.91 5.37
CA GLU A 47 8.35 -17.90 6.17
C GLU A 47 7.11 -18.39 5.43
N LEU A 48 6.28 -17.47 4.94
CA LEU A 48 5.07 -17.78 4.18
C LEU A 48 5.37 -18.56 2.90
N ALA A 49 6.41 -18.16 2.16
CA ALA A 49 6.84 -18.86 0.95
C ALA A 49 7.34 -20.28 1.26
N THR A 50 8.04 -20.49 2.38
CA THR A 50 8.55 -21.80 2.81
C THR A 50 7.41 -22.73 3.24
N GLU A 51 6.31 -22.21 3.78
CA GLU A 51 5.12 -23.03 4.09
C GLU A 51 4.54 -23.70 2.84
N GLY A 52 4.71 -23.11 1.65
CA GLY A 52 4.26 -23.65 0.38
C GLY A 52 2.76 -23.87 0.25
N LYS A 53 1.97 -23.15 1.07
CA LYS A 53 0.51 -23.27 1.13
C LYS A 53 -0.24 -22.21 0.33
N PHE A 54 0.44 -21.11 0.01
CA PHE A 54 -0.17 -19.93 -0.58
C PHE A 54 0.35 -19.71 -2.00
N ASP A 55 -0.55 -19.41 -2.92
CA ASP A 55 -0.22 -19.05 -4.30
C ASP A 55 -0.01 -17.55 -4.48
N TYR A 56 -0.63 -16.75 -3.61
CA TYR A 56 -0.57 -15.28 -3.62
C TYR A 56 -0.33 -14.70 -2.24
N LEU A 57 0.45 -13.63 -2.21
CA LEU A 57 0.64 -12.76 -1.05
C LEU A 57 0.12 -11.37 -1.40
N LEU A 58 -0.82 -10.86 -0.62
CA LEU A 58 -1.29 -9.49 -0.69
C LEU A 58 -0.68 -8.70 0.47
N ILE A 59 0.03 -7.61 0.14
CA ILE A 59 0.62 -6.71 1.14
C ILE A 59 -0.19 -5.42 1.13
N GLU A 60 -0.84 -5.10 2.24
CA GLU A 60 -1.52 -3.84 2.44
C GLU A 60 -0.65 -2.93 3.31
N SER A 61 -0.34 -1.76 2.80
CA SER A 61 0.36 -0.71 3.54
C SER A 61 -0.59 0.43 3.92
N THR A 62 -0.20 1.25 4.87
CA THR A 62 -0.97 2.45 5.24
C THR A 62 -1.09 3.40 4.06
N GLY A 63 -2.15 4.22 4.03
CA GLY A 63 -2.43 5.15 2.94
C GLY A 63 -1.36 6.22 2.67
N ILE A 64 -0.37 6.32 3.56
CA ILE A 64 0.78 7.25 3.48
C ILE A 64 2.12 6.51 3.27
N SER A 65 2.08 5.28 2.80
CA SER A 65 3.27 4.48 2.54
C SER A 65 3.84 4.78 1.15
N GLU A 66 5.17 4.86 1.09
CA GLU A 66 5.90 4.99 -0.18
C GLU A 66 5.93 3.65 -0.92
N PRO A 67 5.57 3.59 -2.20
CA PRO A 67 5.56 2.34 -2.95
C PRO A 67 6.97 1.83 -3.29
N LEU A 68 7.91 2.72 -3.58
CA LEU A 68 9.25 2.37 -4.04
C LEU A 68 10.06 1.57 -3.00
N PRO A 69 10.10 1.93 -1.71
CA PRO A 69 10.80 1.13 -0.69
C PRO A 69 10.27 -0.29 -0.58
N VAL A 70 8.96 -0.50 -0.73
CA VAL A 70 8.35 -1.85 -0.73
C VAL A 70 8.81 -2.63 -1.96
N ALA A 71 8.69 -2.04 -3.15
CA ALA A 71 9.10 -2.67 -4.40
C ALA A 71 10.59 -3.03 -4.41
N THR A 72 11.46 -2.12 -3.98
CA THR A 72 12.91 -2.37 -3.93
C THR A 72 13.32 -3.43 -2.92
N THR A 73 12.51 -3.67 -1.87
CA THR A 73 12.75 -4.74 -0.91
C THR A 73 12.70 -6.12 -1.58
N PHE A 74 11.87 -6.29 -2.60
CA PHE A 74 11.79 -7.55 -3.34
C PHE A 74 13.03 -7.82 -4.20
N ASP A 75 13.67 -6.78 -4.72
CA ASP A 75 14.87 -6.92 -5.58
C ASP A 75 16.19 -6.84 -4.78
N PHE A 76 16.12 -6.39 -3.52
CA PHE A 76 17.30 -6.32 -2.66
C PHE A 76 17.89 -7.72 -2.42
N ARG A 77 19.22 -7.82 -2.54
CA ARG A 77 19.96 -9.04 -2.19
C ARG A 77 20.75 -8.81 -0.91
N ASP A 78 20.61 -9.75 0.02
CA ASP A 78 21.39 -9.75 1.26
C ASP A 78 22.88 -10.12 1.01
N GLU A 79 23.66 -10.17 2.09
CA GLU A 79 25.09 -10.50 2.03
C GLU A 79 25.35 -11.92 1.48
N ASP A 80 24.39 -12.83 1.62
CA ASP A 80 24.45 -14.19 1.07
C ASP A 80 23.95 -14.26 -0.39
N GLY A 81 23.57 -13.11 -0.97
CA GLY A 81 23.06 -12.99 -2.34
C GLY A 81 21.61 -13.45 -2.52
N VAL A 82 20.86 -13.65 -1.43
CA VAL A 82 19.46 -14.10 -1.45
C VAL A 82 18.50 -12.92 -1.51
N SER A 83 17.48 -13.00 -2.36
CA SER A 83 16.44 -11.98 -2.54
C SER A 83 15.06 -12.53 -2.26
N LEU A 84 14.09 -11.65 -1.95
CA LEU A 84 12.69 -12.03 -1.94
C LEU A 84 12.19 -12.48 -3.30
N SER A 85 12.70 -11.89 -4.38
CA SER A 85 12.37 -12.29 -5.76
C SER A 85 12.71 -13.75 -6.08
N ASP A 86 13.56 -14.40 -5.27
CA ASP A 86 13.88 -15.82 -5.43
C ASP A 86 12.73 -16.73 -4.91
N VAL A 87 11.85 -16.22 -4.06
CA VAL A 87 10.75 -16.99 -3.43
C VAL A 87 9.36 -16.40 -3.71
N ALA A 88 9.27 -15.10 -3.95
CA ALA A 88 8.00 -14.40 -4.21
C ALA A 88 8.22 -13.27 -5.24
N LYS A 89 7.56 -13.37 -6.38
CA LYS A 89 7.67 -12.37 -7.44
C LYS A 89 6.69 -11.21 -7.17
N LEU A 90 7.19 -9.98 -7.16
CA LEU A 90 6.32 -8.81 -7.19
C LEU A 90 5.58 -8.79 -8.54
N ASP A 91 4.27 -8.89 -8.49
CA ASP A 91 3.42 -8.98 -9.69
C ASP A 91 2.75 -7.64 -10.01
N THR A 92 2.07 -7.04 -9.05
CA THR A 92 1.23 -5.87 -9.30
C THR A 92 1.27 -4.90 -8.12
N MET A 93 1.50 -3.63 -8.42
CA MET A 93 1.33 -2.52 -7.50
C MET A 93 -0.07 -1.93 -7.69
N VAL A 94 -0.86 -1.93 -6.62
CA VAL A 94 -2.24 -1.42 -6.64
C VAL A 94 -2.33 -0.19 -5.76
N THR A 95 -2.85 0.92 -6.30
CA THR A 95 -3.13 2.13 -5.53
C THR A 95 -4.64 2.33 -5.42
N VAL A 96 -5.12 2.51 -4.19
CA VAL A 96 -6.53 2.85 -3.93
C VAL A 96 -6.66 4.35 -3.71
N VAL A 97 -7.39 5.02 -4.59
CA VAL A 97 -7.58 6.47 -4.57
C VAL A 97 -8.98 6.81 -4.04
N ASP A 98 -9.05 7.62 -3.00
CA ASP A 98 -10.29 8.24 -2.52
C ASP A 98 -10.73 9.35 -3.49
N ALA A 99 -11.66 9.03 -4.40
CA ALA A 99 -12.11 9.96 -5.42
C ALA A 99 -12.82 11.21 -4.84
N ALA A 100 -13.43 11.08 -3.66
CA ALA A 100 -14.13 12.19 -3.02
C ALA A 100 -13.19 13.24 -2.41
N ASN A 101 -11.99 12.83 -2.02
CA ASN A 101 -11.01 13.71 -1.38
C ASN A 101 -9.80 14.03 -2.27
N LEU A 102 -9.63 13.38 -3.43
CA LEU A 102 -8.46 13.56 -4.28
C LEU A 102 -8.20 15.03 -4.60
N ILE A 103 -9.19 15.76 -5.10
CA ILE A 103 -9.03 17.17 -5.53
C ILE A 103 -8.63 18.04 -4.35
N LYS A 104 -9.24 17.81 -3.18
CA LYS A 104 -8.92 18.53 -1.95
C LYS A 104 -7.50 18.22 -1.48
N ASN A 105 -7.12 16.95 -1.46
CA ASN A 105 -5.79 16.51 -1.04
C ASN A 105 -4.72 17.00 -2.02
N TYR A 106 -5.00 16.99 -3.32
CA TYR A 106 -4.10 17.47 -4.36
C TYR A 106 -3.85 18.99 -4.28
N SER A 107 -4.79 19.75 -3.72
CA SER A 107 -4.66 21.18 -3.48
C SER A 107 -4.08 21.51 -2.11
N SER A 108 -3.75 20.51 -1.30
CA SER A 108 -3.20 20.69 0.03
C SER A 108 -1.73 21.11 -0.04
N THR A 109 -1.34 22.02 0.85
CA THR A 109 0.06 22.40 1.11
C THR A 109 0.58 21.78 2.39
N ASP A 110 -0.14 20.81 2.95
CA ASP A 110 0.22 20.16 4.20
C ASP A 110 1.51 19.35 4.03
N PHE A 111 2.47 19.54 4.90
CA PHE A 111 3.67 18.72 4.97
C PHE A 111 3.41 17.44 5.75
N LEU A 112 4.04 16.35 5.35
CA LEU A 112 3.91 15.04 6.01
C LEU A 112 4.36 15.11 7.47
N LYS A 113 5.42 15.87 7.77
CA LYS A 113 5.94 16.08 9.12
C LYS A 113 4.91 16.70 10.08
N ASP A 114 4.06 17.61 9.58
CA ASP A 114 3.07 18.31 10.39
C ASP A 114 1.92 17.39 10.83
N LYS A 115 1.76 16.25 10.11
CA LYS A 115 0.79 15.21 10.45
C LYS A 115 1.38 14.09 11.31
N GLY A 116 2.67 14.15 11.63
CA GLY A 116 3.38 13.12 12.39
C GLY A 116 3.56 11.80 11.60
N GLU A 117 3.54 11.89 10.28
CA GLU A 117 3.51 10.77 9.35
C GLU A 117 4.87 10.52 8.69
N SER A 118 5.88 11.34 8.99
CA SER A 118 7.25 11.20 8.49
C SER A 118 8.29 11.66 9.52
N LEU A 119 9.57 11.50 9.18
CA LEU A 119 10.68 12.02 9.99
C LEU A 119 10.67 13.56 10.01
N GLU A 120 11.22 14.16 11.07
CA GLU A 120 11.23 15.64 11.28
C GLU A 120 11.89 16.42 10.12
N ASP A 121 12.79 15.77 9.38
CA ASP A 121 13.52 16.37 8.25
C ASP A 121 12.86 16.12 6.88
N ASP A 122 11.67 15.49 6.81
CA ASP A 122 10.99 15.24 5.56
C ASP A 122 10.23 16.50 5.09
N GLU A 123 10.71 17.10 4.01
CA GLU A 123 10.12 18.31 3.41
C GLU A 123 9.06 17.99 2.35
N ARG A 124 8.78 16.70 2.09
CA ARG A 124 7.75 16.31 1.11
C ARG A 124 6.36 16.67 1.61
N THR A 125 5.51 16.97 0.67
CA THR A 125 4.10 17.23 0.94
C THR A 125 3.27 15.94 0.81
N LEU A 126 2.06 15.96 1.36
CA LEU A 126 1.09 14.89 1.13
C LEU A 126 0.84 14.69 -0.38
N VAL A 127 0.88 15.77 -1.16
CA VAL A 127 0.67 15.74 -2.61
C VAL A 127 1.78 14.96 -3.31
N ASP A 128 3.04 15.18 -2.93
CA ASP A 128 4.17 14.48 -3.52
C ASP A 128 4.02 12.96 -3.34
N LEU A 129 3.62 12.53 -2.15
CA LEU A 129 3.38 11.12 -1.85
C LEU A 129 2.20 10.54 -2.65
N LEU A 130 1.08 11.27 -2.74
CA LEU A 130 -0.08 10.84 -3.52
C LEU A 130 0.23 10.73 -5.02
N VAL A 131 1.03 11.66 -5.55
CA VAL A 131 1.51 11.61 -6.93
C VAL A 131 2.38 10.38 -7.15
N GLU A 132 3.36 10.15 -6.27
CA GLU A 132 4.25 8.98 -6.33
C GLU A 132 3.46 7.67 -6.29
N GLN A 133 2.48 7.54 -5.41
CA GLN A 133 1.62 6.35 -5.33
C GLN A 133 0.84 6.10 -6.64
N ILE A 134 0.39 7.16 -7.32
CA ILE A 134 -0.33 7.05 -8.59
C ILE A 134 0.64 6.67 -9.72
N GLU A 135 1.80 7.31 -9.80
CA GLU A 135 2.81 7.06 -10.84
C GLU A 135 3.36 5.63 -10.79
N PHE A 136 3.56 5.08 -9.61
CA PHE A 136 4.08 3.72 -9.41
C PHE A 136 3.04 2.60 -9.59
N ALA A 137 1.75 2.94 -9.68
CA ALA A 137 0.69 1.94 -9.74
C ALA A 137 0.63 1.23 -11.10
N ASN A 138 0.50 -0.09 -11.10
CA ASN A 138 0.09 -0.85 -12.27
C ASN A 138 -1.45 -0.86 -12.42
N VAL A 139 -2.16 -0.78 -11.28
CA VAL A 139 -3.62 -0.74 -11.22
C VAL A 139 -4.04 0.34 -10.24
N ILE A 140 -5.01 1.16 -10.64
CA ILE A 140 -5.57 2.21 -9.79
C ILE A 140 -7.05 1.92 -9.57
N LEU A 141 -7.45 1.80 -8.31
CA LEU A 141 -8.84 1.62 -7.89
C LEU A 141 -9.41 2.95 -7.40
N LEU A 142 -10.43 3.45 -8.08
CA LEU A 142 -11.15 4.63 -7.64
C LEU A 142 -12.25 4.22 -6.66
N ASN A 143 -12.03 4.53 -5.40
CA ASN A 143 -12.99 4.27 -4.33
C ASN A 143 -13.86 5.51 -4.06
N LYS A 144 -15.00 5.31 -3.41
CA LYS A 144 -15.97 6.35 -3.01
C LYS A 144 -16.53 7.18 -4.18
N ILE A 145 -16.65 6.57 -5.35
CA ILE A 145 -17.19 7.23 -6.54
C ILE A 145 -18.68 7.55 -6.42
N ASP A 146 -19.37 6.91 -5.49
CA ASP A 146 -20.76 7.17 -5.10
C ASP A 146 -20.96 8.50 -4.37
N LEU A 147 -19.87 9.09 -3.84
CA LEU A 147 -19.89 10.35 -3.09
C LEU A 147 -19.61 11.59 -3.97
N ILE A 148 -19.36 11.40 -5.25
CA ILE A 148 -19.01 12.48 -6.17
C ILE A 148 -19.93 12.50 -7.40
N SER A 149 -20.06 13.68 -8.03
CA SER A 149 -20.81 13.84 -9.28
C SER A 149 -20.07 13.23 -10.48
N SER A 150 -20.81 12.98 -11.56
CA SER A 150 -20.22 12.49 -12.81
C SER A 150 -19.18 13.45 -13.42
N GLU A 151 -19.26 14.74 -13.12
CA GLU A 151 -18.33 15.75 -13.59
C GLU A 151 -17.03 15.75 -12.79
N GLU A 152 -17.13 15.64 -11.46
CA GLU A 152 -15.98 15.46 -10.59
C GLU A 152 -15.25 14.15 -10.91
N LEU A 153 -15.98 13.06 -11.18
CA LEU A 153 -15.37 11.79 -11.58
C LEU A 153 -14.57 11.92 -12.90
N LYS A 154 -15.07 12.71 -13.87
CA LYS A 154 -14.30 12.98 -15.09
C LYS A 154 -13.02 13.74 -14.79
N THR A 155 -13.08 14.72 -13.89
CA THR A 155 -11.92 15.50 -13.45
C THR A 155 -10.90 14.61 -12.75
N VAL A 156 -11.34 13.78 -11.81
CA VAL A 156 -10.49 12.80 -11.11
C VAL A 156 -9.79 11.87 -12.09
N LYS A 157 -10.54 11.30 -13.04
CA LYS A 157 -9.96 10.44 -14.09
C LYS A 157 -8.94 11.16 -14.95
N ALA A 158 -9.20 12.43 -15.31
CA ALA A 158 -8.27 13.22 -16.10
C ALA A 158 -6.95 13.51 -15.35
N ILE A 159 -7.03 13.82 -14.05
CA ILE A 159 -5.85 14.01 -13.20
C ILE A 159 -5.03 12.71 -13.18
N ILE A 160 -5.65 11.59 -12.86
CA ILE A 160 -4.96 10.29 -12.77
C ILE A 160 -4.32 9.91 -14.11
N SER A 161 -5.04 10.03 -15.23
CA SER A 161 -4.49 9.75 -16.56
C SER A 161 -3.40 10.72 -17.02
N GLY A 162 -3.23 11.84 -16.33
CA GLY A 162 -2.12 12.76 -16.57
C GLY A 162 -0.86 12.42 -15.79
N LEU A 163 -0.98 11.57 -14.76
CA LEU A 163 0.11 11.15 -13.89
C LEU A 163 0.65 9.75 -14.23
N ASN A 164 -0.28 8.88 -14.73
CA ASN A 164 0.06 7.46 -14.99
C ASN A 164 -0.24 7.06 -16.47
#